data_298653ee447a68dea4daad93498c81f1
#
_entry.id   298653ee447a68dea4daad93498c81f1
#
_cell.length_a   1.000
_cell.length_b   1.000
_cell.length_c   1.000
_cell.angle_alpha   90.00
_cell.angle_beta   90.00
_cell.angle_gamma   90.00
#
_symmetry.space_group_name_H-M   'P 1'
#
loop_
_entity.id
_entity.type
_entity.pdbx_description
1 polymer ?
#
loop_
_entity_poly.entity_id
_entity_poly.type
_entity_poly.pdbx_seq_one_letter_code
_entity_poly.pdbx_strand_id
1 'polypeptide(L)'
;TFCIPHGGGGPGMGPIGVAEHLTPFLSTHSQVPTGGTFGASPVSAAPFGSASILTISYAYIRMMGGDGLTEATRRAILNANYIKERLETHYSILYTGLSGRSAHEFIIDLRPFKQSAGIEATDLAKRLMDYGYHAPTMSFPVPGTLMIEPTESESLAELDRFCEAMIAIRAEIKAIEQGDWTIEDNPLKNAPHTMRVLVQETWDKAYSREQAVFPIAELRWNKFWPSVSRVDDAYGDRNLVCSCLPIEAYTS
;
A
#
# COMPACT_ATOMS: atom_id res chain seq x y z
N THR A 1 -14.69 -10.45 2.23
CA THR A 1 -15.48 -9.39 2.85
C THR A 1 -15.77 -8.30 1.84
N PHE A 2 -16.88 -8.45 1.14
CA PHE A 2 -17.30 -7.53 0.10
C PHE A 2 -17.43 -6.09 0.59
N CYS A 3 -16.62 -5.19 0.01
CA CYS A 3 -16.65 -3.76 0.24
C CYS A 3 -16.46 -3.31 1.72
N ILE A 4 -15.80 -4.12 2.55
CA ILE A 4 -15.50 -3.75 3.93
C ILE A 4 -14.20 -2.91 3.97
N PRO A 5 -14.22 -1.71 4.57
CA PRO A 5 -13.02 -0.88 4.72
C PRO A 5 -12.12 -1.44 5.82
N HIS A 6 -11.12 -2.25 5.48
CA HIS A 6 -10.27 -2.93 6.45
C HIS A 6 -9.27 -2.03 7.19
N GLY A 7 -8.81 -0.96 6.64
CA GLY A 7 -8.08 0.13 7.31
C GLY A 7 -6.97 -0.27 8.30
N GLY A 8 -6.18 -1.28 8.00
CA GLY A 8 -5.06 -1.66 8.86
C GLY A 8 -5.46 -2.30 10.20
N GLY A 9 -6.48 -3.15 10.23
CA GLY A 9 -7.00 -3.80 11.41
C GLY A 9 -8.39 -3.30 11.84
N GLY A 10 -9.05 -2.59 10.94
CA GLY A 10 -10.43 -2.12 11.12
C GLY A 10 -11.43 -3.26 11.31
N PRO A 11 -12.74 -2.93 11.38
CA PRO A 11 -13.78 -3.89 11.70
C PRO A 11 -13.72 -5.05 10.71
N GLY A 12 -13.42 -6.24 11.22
CA GLY A 12 -13.33 -7.45 10.43
C GLY A 12 -14.58 -8.29 10.55
N MET A 13 -14.98 -8.94 9.47
CA MET A 13 -15.95 -10.01 9.46
C MET A 13 -15.42 -11.08 8.49
N GLY A 14 -15.08 -12.23 9.04
CA GLY A 14 -14.59 -13.37 8.27
C GLY A 14 -15.51 -14.59 8.50
N PRO A 15 -16.52 -14.83 7.66
CA PRO A 15 -17.32 -16.04 7.76
C PRO A 15 -16.44 -17.28 7.62
N ILE A 16 -16.60 -18.24 8.54
CA ILE A 16 -15.85 -19.49 8.56
C ILE A 16 -16.81 -20.65 8.35
N GLY A 17 -16.51 -21.48 7.36
CA GLY A 17 -17.14 -22.79 7.21
C GLY A 17 -16.14 -23.89 7.62
N VAL A 18 -16.59 -24.86 8.38
CA VAL A 18 -15.77 -26.00 8.78
C VAL A 18 -16.42 -27.32 8.39
N ALA A 19 -15.62 -28.36 8.18
CA ALA A 19 -16.11 -29.72 7.99
C ALA A 19 -16.75 -30.22 9.30
N GLU A 20 -17.74 -31.13 9.21
CA GLU A 20 -18.53 -31.59 10.34
C GLU A 20 -17.71 -32.06 11.55
N HIS A 21 -16.62 -32.78 11.31
CA HIS A 21 -15.75 -33.28 12.38
C HIS A 21 -15.01 -32.15 13.15
N LEU A 22 -14.97 -30.92 12.64
CA LEU A 22 -14.35 -29.77 13.28
C LEU A 22 -15.35 -28.91 14.05
N THR A 23 -16.66 -29.11 13.89
CA THR A 23 -17.69 -28.32 14.57
C THR A 23 -17.59 -28.36 16.09
N PRO A 24 -17.19 -29.48 16.75
CA PRO A 24 -17.00 -29.51 18.19
C PRO A 24 -15.90 -28.60 18.72
N PHE A 25 -14.99 -28.15 17.86
CA PHE A 25 -13.82 -27.33 18.21
C PHE A 25 -14.01 -25.84 17.89
N LEU A 26 -15.14 -25.42 17.32
CA LEU A 26 -15.44 -24.00 17.12
C LEU A 26 -15.45 -23.25 18.45
N SER A 27 -14.99 -22.00 18.41
CA SER A 27 -14.97 -21.14 19.61
C SER A 27 -16.34 -21.00 20.23
N THR A 28 -16.38 -21.03 21.57
CA THR A 28 -17.62 -20.85 22.37
C THR A 28 -17.82 -19.36 22.68
N HIS A 29 -19.04 -19.03 23.16
CA HIS A 29 -19.34 -17.71 23.71
C HIS A 29 -20.27 -17.85 24.92
N SER A 30 -20.03 -17.03 25.97
CA SER A 30 -20.77 -17.13 27.23
C SER A 30 -22.22 -16.71 27.14
N GLN A 31 -22.58 -15.89 26.14
CA GLN A 31 -23.94 -15.35 26.00
C GLN A 31 -24.76 -16.05 24.90
N VAL A 32 -24.08 -16.66 23.92
CA VAL A 32 -24.73 -17.28 22.76
C VAL A 32 -24.00 -18.59 22.44
N PRO A 33 -24.69 -19.69 22.20
CA PRO A 33 -24.07 -20.94 21.79
C PRO A 33 -23.54 -20.83 20.34
N THR A 34 -22.27 -20.47 20.18
CA THR A 34 -21.62 -20.28 18.88
C THR A 34 -20.68 -21.41 18.50
N GLY A 35 -20.31 -22.26 19.43
CA GLY A 35 -19.31 -23.28 19.25
C GLY A 35 -19.67 -24.64 19.75
N GLY A 36 -18.73 -25.56 19.62
CA GLY A 36 -18.85 -26.94 20.00
C GLY A 36 -18.37 -27.20 21.43
N THR A 37 -18.52 -28.47 21.84
CA THR A 37 -18.25 -28.98 23.20
C THR A 37 -16.79 -28.78 23.63
N PHE A 38 -15.86 -28.80 22.70
CA PHE A 38 -14.42 -28.71 22.95
C PHE A 38 -13.82 -27.40 22.42
N GLY A 39 -14.67 -26.42 22.13
CA GLY A 39 -14.25 -25.14 21.58
C GLY A 39 -13.42 -24.30 22.55
N ALA A 40 -12.54 -23.48 21.99
CA ALA A 40 -11.82 -22.48 22.78
C ALA A 40 -12.78 -21.45 23.40
N SER A 41 -12.30 -20.72 24.42
CA SER A 41 -13.01 -19.59 24.99
C SER A 41 -13.33 -18.51 23.95
N PRO A 42 -14.22 -17.55 24.23
CA PRO A 42 -14.53 -16.46 23.31
C PRO A 42 -13.29 -15.73 22.81
N VAL A 43 -13.19 -15.50 21.50
CA VAL A 43 -12.10 -14.75 20.87
C VAL A 43 -12.39 -13.27 20.75
N SER A 44 -13.65 -12.87 20.93
CA SER A 44 -14.09 -11.46 20.93
C SER A 44 -15.25 -11.26 21.87
N ALA A 45 -15.49 -10.00 22.29
CA ALA A 45 -16.60 -9.66 23.17
C ALA A 45 -17.95 -9.86 22.49
N ALA A 46 -18.06 -9.64 21.20
CA ALA A 46 -19.27 -9.90 20.41
C ALA A 46 -19.24 -11.34 19.86
N PRO A 47 -20.36 -12.11 20.00
CA PRO A 47 -20.38 -13.52 19.62
C PRO A 47 -20.12 -13.77 18.13
N PHE A 48 -20.49 -12.85 17.28
CA PHE A 48 -20.34 -12.94 15.81
C PHE A 48 -19.48 -11.81 15.23
N GLY A 49 -18.57 -11.23 16.02
CA GLY A 49 -17.76 -10.09 15.62
C GLY A 49 -18.60 -8.82 15.44
N SER A 50 -18.18 -7.89 14.59
CA SER A 50 -18.88 -6.63 14.31
C SER A 50 -20.02 -6.84 13.30
N ALA A 51 -21.08 -7.53 13.69
CA ALA A 51 -22.16 -7.93 12.77
C ALA A 51 -22.82 -6.74 12.04
N SER A 52 -22.80 -5.53 12.61
CA SER A 52 -23.37 -4.33 11.97
C SER A 52 -22.70 -3.99 10.63
N ILE A 53 -21.45 -4.34 10.42
CA ILE A 53 -20.75 -4.09 9.13
C ILE A 53 -21.29 -4.98 8.00
N LEU A 54 -21.99 -6.05 8.29
CA LEU A 54 -22.60 -6.92 7.27
C LEU A 54 -23.63 -6.17 6.41
N THR A 55 -24.21 -5.07 6.92
CA THR A 55 -25.09 -4.20 6.12
C THR A 55 -24.38 -3.60 4.92
N ILE A 56 -23.07 -3.31 5.02
CA ILE A 56 -22.25 -2.82 3.91
C ILE A 56 -22.14 -3.91 2.84
N SER A 57 -21.72 -5.11 3.22
CA SER A 57 -21.62 -6.25 2.29
C SER A 57 -22.98 -6.60 1.67
N TYR A 58 -24.04 -6.56 2.47
CA TYR A 58 -25.42 -6.81 1.98
C TYR A 58 -25.82 -5.78 0.92
N ALA A 59 -25.63 -4.50 1.20
CA ALA A 59 -25.94 -3.43 0.24
C ALA A 59 -25.12 -3.59 -1.05
N TYR A 60 -23.83 -3.83 -0.94
CA TYR A 60 -22.93 -4.04 -2.09
C TYR A 60 -23.39 -5.21 -2.97
N ILE A 61 -23.68 -6.37 -2.36
CA ILE A 61 -24.17 -7.55 -3.08
C ILE A 61 -25.52 -7.28 -3.75
N ARG A 62 -26.43 -6.58 -3.06
CA ARG A 62 -27.74 -6.23 -3.61
C ARG A 62 -27.66 -5.24 -4.76
N MET A 63 -26.74 -4.29 -4.71
CA MET A 63 -26.52 -3.32 -5.77
C MET A 63 -25.87 -3.95 -7.02
N MET A 64 -24.89 -4.82 -6.81
CA MET A 64 -24.12 -5.42 -7.90
C MET A 64 -24.85 -6.61 -8.56
N GLY A 65 -25.56 -7.40 -7.78
CA GLY A 65 -26.12 -8.67 -8.26
C GLY A 65 -25.03 -9.69 -8.64
N GLY A 66 -25.41 -10.86 -9.10
CA GLY A 66 -24.48 -11.92 -9.50
C GLY A 66 -23.59 -11.53 -10.69
N ASP A 67 -24.18 -10.89 -11.69
CA ASP A 67 -23.46 -10.46 -12.89
C ASP A 67 -22.44 -9.34 -12.57
N GLY A 68 -22.86 -8.36 -11.77
CA GLY A 68 -21.98 -7.28 -11.34
C GLY A 68 -20.80 -7.76 -10.50
N LEU A 69 -21.01 -8.67 -9.56
CA LEU A 69 -19.92 -9.28 -8.77
C LEU A 69 -18.94 -10.07 -9.65
N THR A 70 -19.46 -10.80 -10.65
CA THR A 70 -18.61 -11.51 -11.61
C THR A 70 -17.78 -10.54 -12.44
N GLU A 71 -18.39 -9.47 -12.93
CA GLU A 71 -17.70 -8.44 -13.72
C GLU A 71 -16.67 -7.70 -12.89
N ALA A 72 -16.95 -7.36 -11.61
CA ALA A 72 -15.98 -6.76 -10.70
C ALA A 72 -14.72 -7.63 -10.58
N THR A 73 -14.89 -8.93 -10.37
CA THR A 73 -13.75 -9.88 -10.31
C THR A 73 -12.96 -9.91 -11.63
N ARG A 74 -13.64 -9.95 -12.77
CA ARG A 74 -12.99 -9.91 -14.09
C ARG A 74 -12.18 -8.64 -14.27
N ARG A 75 -12.74 -7.48 -13.89
CA ARG A 75 -12.05 -6.18 -13.96
C ARG A 75 -10.83 -6.12 -13.05
N ALA A 76 -10.95 -6.59 -11.82
CA ALA A 76 -9.81 -6.64 -10.89
C ALA A 76 -8.63 -7.45 -11.48
N ILE A 77 -8.91 -8.63 -12.03
CA ILE A 77 -7.88 -9.47 -12.68
C ILE A 77 -7.32 -8.79 -13.93
N LEU A 78 -8.15 -8.16 -14.74
CA LEU A 78 -7.73 -7.44 -15.94
C LEU A 78 -6.81 -6.27 -15.58
N ASN A 79 -7.22 -5.45 -14.61
CA ASN A 79 -6.46 -4.27 -14.17
C ASN A 79 -5.08 -4.67 -13.61
N ALA A 80 -5.02 -5.70 -12.78
CA ALA A 80 -3.75 -6.19 -12.25
C ALA A 80 -2.81 -6.66 -13.36
N ASN A 81 -3.32 -7.43 -14.32
CA ASN A 81 -2.49 -7.89 -15.45
C ASN A 81 -2.12 -6.77 -16.41
N TYR A 82 -2.96 -5.75 -16.58
CA TYR A 82 -2.64 -4.57 -17.36
C TYR A 82 -1.44 -3.82 -16.79
N ILE A 83 -1.45 -3.52 -15.48
CA ILE A 83 -0.31 -2.86 -14.83
C ILE A 83 0.93 -3.76 -14.88
N LYS A 84 0.77 -5.05 -14.59
CA LYS A 84 1.88 -6.02 -14.65
C LYS A 84 2.59 -6.00 -16.01
N GLU A 85 1.84 -6.11 -17.09
CA GLU A 85 2.37 -6.09 -18.47
C GLU A 85 3.18 -4.83 -18.76
N ARG A 86 2.69 -3.67 -18.31
CA ARG A 86 3.38 -2.40 -18.48
C ARG A 86 4.64 -2.26 -17.62
N LEU A 87 4.70 -2.94 -16.48
CA LEU A 87 5.80 -2.81 -15.52
C LEU A 87 6.86 -3.92 -15.62
N GLU A 88 6.56 -5.07 -16.22
CA GLU A 88 7.44 -6.24 -16.20
C GLU A 88 8.78 -6.05 -16.93
N THR A 89 8.88 -5.09 -17.84
CA THR A 89 10.16 -4.70 -18.47
C THR A 89 11.00 -3.77 -17.60
N HIS A 90 10.43 -3.23 -16.54
CA HIS A 90 11.05 -2.28 -15.61
C HIS A 90 11.35 -2.88 -14.24
N TYR A 91 10.54 -3.84 -13.81
CA TYR A 91 10.59 -4.47 -12.51
C TYR A 91 10.41 -5.97 -12.62
N SER A 92 11.15 -6.74 -11.82
CA SER A 92 10.94 -8.18 -11.73
C SER A 92 9.62 -8.49 -11.05
N ILE A 93 8.80 -9.34 -11.69
CA ILE A 93 7.54 -9.82 -11.12
C ILE A 93 7.78 -11.15 -10.43
N LEU A 94 7.38 -11.27 -9.17
CA LEU A 94 7.39 -12.52 -8.43
C LEU A 94 6.04 -13.23 -8.59
N TYR A 95 6.12 -14.55 -8.75
CA TYR A 95 4.96 -15.45 -8.74
C TYR A 95 3.91 -15.13 -9.80
N THR A 96 4.07 -15.75 -10.94
CA THR A 96 3.04 -15.78 -11.97
C THR A 96 2.49 -17.21 -12.12
N GLY A 97 1.28 -17.33 -12.63
CA GLY A 97 0.73 -18.60 -13.07
C GLY A 97 1.48 -19.18 -14.28
N LEU A 98 1.15 -20.41 -14.67
CA LEU A 98 1.78 -21.09 -15.81
C LEU A 98 1.67 -20.32 -17.13
N SER A 99 0.64 -19.47 -17.28
CA SER A 99 0.45 -18.61 -18.45
C SER A 99 1.19 -17.28 -18.36
N GLY A 100 2.02 -17.06 -17.33
CA GLY A 100 2.67 -15.78 -17.06
C GLY A 100 1.74 -14.68 -16.51
N ARG A 101 0.48 -15.02 -16.17
CA ARG A 101 -0.51 -14.08 -15.64
C ARG A 101 -0.60 -14.13 -14.13
N SER A 102 -1.00 -13.01 -13.54
CA SER A 102 -1.32 -12.86 -12.12
C SER A 102 -2.85 -12.92 -11.90
N ALA A 103 -3.27 -13.04 -10.65
CA ALA A 103 -4.66 -12.93 -10.23
C ALA A 103 -5.09 -11.44 -10.18
N HIS A 104 -5.77 -11.03 -9.12
CA HIS A 104 -6.20 -9.64 -8.90
C HIS A 104 -5.08 -8.74 -8.33
N GLU A 105 -3.95 -9.33 -7.95
CA GLU A 105 -2.77 -8.66 -7.40
C GLU A 105 -1.50 -9.31 -7.94
N PHE A 106 -0.39 -8.61 -7.83
CA PHE A 106 0.93 -9.14 -8.16
C PHE A 106 2.02 -8.46 -7.32
N ILE A 107 3.19 -9.10 -7.27
CA ILE A 107 4.30 -8.67 -6.43
C ILE A 107 5.46 -8.27 -7.32
N ILE A 108 5.99 -7.06 -7.09
CA ILE A 108 7.25 -6.61 -7.69
C ILE A 108 8.40 -6.77 -6.71
N ASP A 109 9.55 -7.23 -7.21
CA ASP A 109 10.76 -7.43 -6.43
C ASP A 109 11.67 -6.19 -6.50
N LEU A 110 11.90 -5.53 -5.36
CA LEU A 110 12.75 -4.36 -5.25
C LEU A 110 14.14 -4.68 -4.67
N ARG A 111 14.38 -5.92 -4.24
CA ARG A 111 15.65 -6.33 -3.61
C ARG A 111 16.87 -6.10 -4.51
N PRO A 112 16.81 -6.25 -5.84
CA PRO A 112 17.94 -5.92 -6.71
C PRO A 112 18.37 -4.45 -6.59
N PHE A 113 17.43 -3.52 -6.40
CA PHE A 113 17.72 -2.09 -6.31
C PHE A 113 18.39 -1.69 -4.99
N LYS A 114 18.21 -2.49 -3.94
CA LYS A 114 18.99 -2.32 -2.70
C LYS A 114 20.49 -2.56 -2.97
N GLN A 115 20.81 -3.52 -3.82
CA GLN A 115 22.19 -3.86 -4.15
C GLN A 115 22.80 -2.87 -5.16
N SER A 116 22.05 -2.48 -6.19
CA SER A 116 22.55 -1.63 -7.29
C SER A 116 22.53 -0.14 -7.00
N ALA A 117 21.58 0.34 -6.18
CA ALA A 117 21.31 1.76 -5.95
C ALA A 117 21.07 2.12 -4.47
N GLY A 118 21.14 1.17 -3.55
CA GLY A 118 20.83 1.40 -2.15
C GLY A 118 19.35 1.69 -1.87
N ILE A 119 18.44 1.47 -2.84
CA ILE A 119 17.01 1.81 -2.75
C ILE A 119 16.22 0.64 -2.19
N GLU A 120 15.47 0.90 -1.14
CA GLU A 120 14.58 -0.05 -0.48
C GLU A 120 13.10 0.21 -0.83
N ALA A 121 12.23 -0.73 -0.49
CA ALA A 121 10.79 -0.61 -0.71
C ALA A 121 10.21 0.66 -0.07
N THR A 122 10.69 1.03 1.12
CA THR A 122 10.30 2.26 1.83
C THR A 122 10.65 3.52 1.02
N ASP A 123 11.82 3.55 0.36
CA ASP A 123 12.23 4.71 -0.43
C ASP A 123 11.30 4.92 -1.63
N LEU A 124 10.97 3.83 -2.33
CA LEU A 124 10.04 3.86 -3.44
C LEU A 124 8.63 4.25 -2.98
N ALA A 125 8.17 3.69 -1.87
CA ALA A 125 6.88 4.03 -1.27
C ALA A 125 6.77 5.53 -0.91
N LYS A 126 7.81 6.09 -0.30
CA LYS A 126 7.87 7.52 0.02
C LYS A 126 7.94 8.38 -1.25
N ARG A 127 8.65 7.91 -2.29
CA ARG A 127 8.69 8.62 -3.57
C ARG A 127 7.33 8.62 -4.28
N LEU A 128 6.56 7.55 -4.21
CA LEU A 128 5.19 7.51 -4.71
C LEU A 128 4.28 8.58 -4.10
N MET A 129 4.51 8.99 -2.85
CA MET A 129 3.76 10.11 -2.24
C MET A 129 3.98 11.43 -2.99
N ASP A 130 5.18 11.65 -3.56
CA ASP A 130 5.45 12.83 -4.40
C ASP A 130 4.67 12.77 -5.72
N TYR A 131 4.31 11.58 -6.18
CA TYR A 131 3.43 11.36 -7.33
C TYR A 131 1.94 11.36 -6.98
N GLY A 132 1.61 11.57 -5.70
CA GLY A 132 0.23 11.63 -5.22
C GLY A 132 -0.40 10.27 -4.94
N TYR A 133 0.42 9.25 -4.65
CA TYR A 133 -0.05 7.91 -4.29
C TYR A 133 0.20 7.57 -2.82
N HIS A 134 -0.77 6.92 -2.21
CA HIS A 134 -0.51 6.07 -1.07
C HIS A 134 0.11 4.77 -1.60
N ALA A 135 1.28 4.42 -1.09
CA ALA A 135 2.03 3.29 -1.63
C ALA A 135 1.27 1.96 -1.48
N PRO A 136 1.48 1.02 -2.40
CA PRO A 136 1.05 -0.37 -2.24
C PRO A 136 1.64 -1.01 -0.98
N THR A 137 1.08 -2.16 -0.57
CA THR A 137 1.55 -2.92 0.59
C THR A 137 3.03 -3.29 0.44
N MET A 138 3.83 -2.87 1.42
CA MET A 138 5.28 -3.10 1.43
C MET A 138 5.65 -4.38 2.15
N SER A 139 6.67 -5.08 1.63
CA SER A 139 7.34 -6.19 2.29
C SER A 139 6.40 -7.32 2.74
N PHE A 140 5.34 -7.52 2.00
CA PHE A 140 4.38 -8.60 2.21
C PHE A 140 3.95 -9.22 0.87
N PRO A 141 3.87 -10.55 0.76
CA PRO A 141 4.30 -11.57 1.73
C PRO A 141 5.82 -11.78 1.80
N VAL A 142 6.59 -11.12 0.94
CA VAL A 142 8.05 -11.26 0.85
C VAL A 142 8.71 -9.94 1.25
N PRO A 143 9.70 -9.93 2.15
CA PRO A 143 10.46 -8.73 2.50
C PRO A 143 11.12 -8.09 1.27
N GLY A 144 11.09 -6.75 1.20
CA GLY A 144 11.71 -5.98 0.13
C GLY A 144 10.94 -5.99 -1.19
N THR A 145 9.63 -6.18 -1.14
CA THR A 145 8.73 -6.19 -2.29
C THR A 145 7.60 -5.17 -2.14
N LEU A 146 6.86 -4.94 -3.22
CA LEU A 146 5.56 -4.27 -3.18
C LEU A 146 4.50 -5.18 -3.77
N MET A 147 3.34 -5.26 -3.12
CA MET A 147 2.16 -5.97 -3.62
C MET A 147 1.17 -4.96 -4.18
N ILE A 148 0.92 -5.04 -5.47
CA ILE A 148 0.09 -4.11 -6.22
C ILE A 148 -1.27 -4.74 -6.48
N GLU A 149 -2.33 -4.11 -5.97
CA GLU A 149 -3.72 -4.50 -6.13
C GLU A 149 -4.53 -3.29 -6.59
N PRO A 150 -4.80 -3.13 -7.90
CA PRO A 150 -5.55 -1.98 -8.43
C PRO A 150 -7.04 -2.06 -8.18
N THR A 151 -7.58 -3.21 -7.78
CA THR A 151 -9.01 -3.50 -7.66
C THR A 151 -9.79 -3.38 -8.98
N GLU A 152 -11.13 -3.42 -8.91
CA GLU A 152 -12.02 -3.24 -10.07
C GLU A 152 -12.40 -1.78 -10.30
N SER A 153 -12.17 -0.92 -9.30
CA SER A 153 -12.73 0.44 -9.27
C SER A 153 -11.85 1.50 -9.92
N GLU A 154 -10.60 1.19 -10.22
CA GLU A 154 -9.70 2.15 -10.86
C GLU A 154 -10.01 2.32 -12.36
N SER A 155 -9.97 3.57 -12.82
CA SER A 155 -10.11 3.88 -14.24
C SER A 155 -8.83 3.56 -15.01
N LEU A 156 -8.94 3.35 -16.34
CA LEU A 156 -7.76 3.15 -17.20
C LEU A 156 -6.76 4.32 -17.08
N ALA A 157 -7.25 5.55 -17.02
CA ALA A 157 -6.42 6.74 -16.88
C ALA A 157 -5.62 6.71 -15.55
N GLU A 158 -6.22 6.21 -14.46
CA GLU A 158 -5.53 6.07 -13.18
C GLU A 158 -4.50 4.93 -13.19
N LEU A 159 -4.82 3.82 -13.85
CA LEU A 159 -3.85 2.73 -14.06
C LEU A 159 -2.65 3.21 -14.88
N ASP A 160 -2.89 4.00 -15.95
CA ASP A 160 -1.83 4.59 -16.77
C ASP A 160 -0.97 5.56 -15.96
N ARG A 161 -1.59 6.46 -15.20
CA ARG A 161 -0.89 7.41 -14.32
C ARG A 161 0.00 6.70 -13.30
N PHE A 162 -0.48 5.59 -12.72
CA PHE A 162 0.31 4.77 -11.80
C PHE A 162 1.52 4.13 -12.50
N CYS A 163 1.31 3.54 -13.68
CA CYS A 163 2.38 2.96 -14.47
C CYS A 163 3.46 4.01 -14.82
N GLU A 164 3.05 5.20 -15.24
CA GLU A 164 3.97 6.30 -15.56
C GLU A 164 4.78 6.74 -14.35
N ALA A 165 4.15 6.85 -13.18
CA ALA A 165 4.85 7.13 -11.92
C ALA A 165 5.91 6.07 -11.61
N MET A 166 5.55 4.79 -11.70
CA MET A 166 6.47 3.68 -11.45
C MET A 166 7.63 3.67 -12.47
N ILE A 167 7.35 3.88 -13.75
CA ILE A 167 8.38 3.94 -14.80
C ILE A 167 9.33 5.13 -14.58
N ALA A 168 8.79 6.30 -14.19
CA ALA A 168 9.58 7.46 -13.87
C ALA A 168 10.49 7.21 -12.65
N ILE A 169 9.96 6.60 -11.59
CA ILE A 169 10.76 6.20 -10.42
C ILE A 169 11.86 5.20 -10.82
N ARG A 170 11.58 4.26 -11.72
CA ARG A 170 12.62 3.34 -12.24
C ARG A 170 13.72 4.07 -13.00
N ALA A 171 13.37 5.14 -13.72
CA ALA A 171 14.36 5.99 -14.37
C ALA A 171 15.24 6.76 -13.36
N GLU A 172 14.65 7.23 -12.25
CA GLU A 172 15.40 7.84 -11.15
C GLU A 172 16.37 6.82 -10.50
N ILE A 173 15.93 5.59 -10.26
CA ILE A 173 16.81 4.51 -9.75
C ILE A 173 17.97 4.27 -10.74
N LYS A 174 17.69 4.26 -12.04
CA LYS A 174 18.73 4.09 -13.07
C LYS A 174 19.74 5.23 -13.05
N ALA A 175 19.34 6.46 -12.80
CA ALA A 175 20.24 7.60 -12.66
C ALA A 175 21.20 7.42 -11.47
N ILE A 176 20.73 6.85 -10.35
CA ILE A 176 21.59 6.48 -9.22
C ILE A 176 22.57 5.37 -9.63
N GLU A 177 22.09 4.33 -10.31
CA GLU A 177 22.93 3.22 -10.82
C GLU A 177 24.03 3.71 -11.77
N GLN A 178 23.79 4.82 -12.49
CA GLN A 178 24.74 5.44 -13.43
C GLN A 178 25.67 6.46 -12.76
N GLY A 179 25.42 6.81 -11.49
CA GLY A 179 26.24 7.76 -10.74
C GLY A 179 25.87 9.23 -10.95
N ASP A 180 24.70 9.52 -11.57
CA ASP A 180 24.20 10.90 -11.71
C ASP A 180 23.83 11.49 -10.34
N TRP A 181 23.40 10.65 -9.42
CA TRP A 181 23.15 10.98 -8.01
C TRP A 181 23.83 9.96 -7.09
N THR A 182 24.15 10.39 -5.86
CA THR A 182 24.72 9.47 -4.87
C THR A 182 23.62 8.59 -4.24
N ILE A 183 24.04 7.50 -3.62
CA ILE A 183 23.13 6.60 -2.89
C ILE A 183 22.46 7.33 -1.73
N GLU A 184 23.15 8.28 -1.10
CA GLU A 184 22.70 9.00 0.09
C GLU A 184 21.84 10.23 -0.25
N ASP A 185 22.11 10.92 -1.37
CA ASP A 185 21.41 12.14 -1.77
C ASP A 185 20.80 12.01 -3.17
N ASN A 186 19.53 11.67 -3.19
CA ASN A 186 18.73 11.50 -4.40
C ASN A 186 17.23 11.68 -4.09
N PRO A 187 16.38 11.84 -5.11
CA PRO A 187 14.96 12.08 -4.91
C PRO A 187 14.23 11.00 -4.09
N LEU A 188 14.63 9.72 -4.19
CA LEU A 188 13.98 8.64 -3.45
C LEU A 188 14.34 8.65 -1.96
N LYS A 189 15.61 8.89 -1.64
CA LYS A 189 16.07 8.97 -0.24
C LYS A 189 15.52 10.17 0.50
N ASN A 190 15.32 11.28 -0.19
CA ASN A 190 14.81 12.51 0.41
C ASN A 190 13.28 12.63 0.36
N ALA A 191 12.58 11.74 -0.37
CA ALA A 191 11.13 11.72 -0.44
C ALA A 191 10.48 11.40 0.94
N PRO A 192 9.26 11.90 1.21
CA PRO A 192 8.46 12.77 0.35
C PRO A 192 8.84 14.27 0.51
N HIS A 193 8.66 15.03 -0.57
CA HIS A 193 8.97 16.46 -0.62
C HIS A 193 7.74 17.31 -0.32
N THR A 194 7.72 17.92 0.86
CA THR A 194 6.66 18.83 1.27
C THR A 194 6.83 20.21 0.66
N MET A 195 5.77 20.99 0.61
CA MET A 195 5.86 22.41 0.23
C MET A 195 6.85 23.18 1.12
N ARG A 196 6.92 22.86 2.41
CA ARG A 196 7.86 23.48 3.35
C ARG A 196 9.31 23.27 2.93
N VAL A 197 9.66 22.07 2.47
CA VAL A 197 11.02 21.78 1.97
C VAL A 197 11.30 22.53 0.69
N LEU A 198 10.32 22.65 -0.21
CA LEU A 198 10.48 23.33 -1.49
C LEU A 198 10.76 24.83 -1.36
N VAL A 199 10.12 25.50 -0.40
CA VAL A 199 10.22 26.97 -0.21
C VAL A 199 11.39 27.42 0.68
N GLN A 200 12.25 26.50 1.12
CA GLN A 200 13.46 26.87 1.86
C GLN A 200 14.37 27.78 1.01
N GLU A 201 15.05 28.73 1.65
CA GLU A 201 15.95 29.66 0.96
C GLU A 201 17.07 28.92 0.26
N THR A 202 17.67 27.94 0.91
CA THR A 202 18.75 27.11 0.37
C THR A 202 18.22 25.79 -0.17
N TRP A 203 18.84 25.29 -1.21
CA TRP A 203 18.61 23.98 -1.78
C TRP A 203 19.94 23.26 -1.93
N ASP A 204 20.23 22.37 -1.01
CA ASP A 204 21.49 21.63 -0.89
C ASP A 204 21.46 20.22 -1.46
N LYS A 205 20.44 19.90 -2.28
CA LYS A 205 20.24 18.60 -2.89
C LYS A 205 20.95 18.49 -4.23
N ALA A 206 21.38 17.27 -4.59
CA ALA A 206 22.03 16.97 -5.87
C ALA A 206 21.10 17.07 -7.09
N TYR A 207 19.82 17.29 -6.89
CA TYR A 207 18.78 17.41 -7.92
C TYR A 207 17.99 18.71 -7.75
N SER A 208 17.27 19.15 -8.78
CA SER A 208 16.53 20.40 -8.75
C SER A 208 15.24 20.32 -7.92
N ARG A 209 14.73 21.49 -7.46
CA ARG A 209 13.42 21.61 -6.84
C ARG A 209 12.32 21.06 -7.75
N GLU A 210 12.44 21.27 -9.05
CA GLU A 210 11.49 20.78 -10.04
C GLU A 210 11.48 19.25 -10.07
N GLN A 211 12.64 18.61 -10.15
CA GLN A 211 12.76 17.15 -10.08
C GLN A 211 12.23 16.58 -8.78
N ALA A 212 12.36 17.31 -7.66
CA ALA A 212 11.82 16.92 -6.38
C ALA A 212 10.29 16.78 -6.42
N VAL A 213 9.58 17.80 -6.94
CA VAL A 213 8.13 17.91 -6.78
C VAL A 213 7.30 17.72 -8.05
N PHE A 214 7.91 17.91 -9.22
CA PHE A 214 7.27 17.75 -10.53
C PHE A 214 8.07 16.81 -11.44
N PRO A 215 8.37 15.58 -10.98
CA PRO A 215 9.19 14.65 -11.76
C PRO A 215 8.57 14.26 -13.10
N ILE A 216 7.25 14.42 -13.25
CA ILE A 216 6.51 14.34 -14.52
C ILE A 216 5.70 15.62 -14.72
N ALA A 217 5.51 16.00 -15.99
CA ALA A 217 4.88 17.29 -16.34
C ALA A 217 3.45 17.43 -15.82
N GLU A 218 2.69 16.35 -15.76
CA GLU A 218 1.30 16.34 -15.32
C GLU A 218 1.12 16.79 -13.88
N LEU A 219 2.08 16.52 -13.01
CA LEU A 219 2.06 16.95 -11.62
C LEU A 219 2.06 18.47 -11.44
N ARG A 220 2.40 19.25 -12.46
CA ARG A 220 2.31 20.72 -12.41
C ARG A 220 0.86 21.21 -12.28
N TRP A 221 -0.09 20.42 -12.77
CA TRP A 221 -1.50 20.78 -12.81
C TRP A 221 -2.34 20.02 -11.78
N ASN A 222 -1.85 18.87 -11.32
CA ASN A 222 -2.61 17.98 -10.44
C ASN A 222 -1.71 17.43 -9.31
N LYS A 223 -1.12 18.34 -8.54
CA LYS A 223 -0.22 17.98 -7.44
C LYS A 223 -0.97 17.79 -6.13
N PHE A 224 -0.86 16.60 -5.56
CA PHE A 224 -1.16 16.35 -4.16
C PHE A 224 0.13 16.53 -3.33
N TRP A 225 0.11 17.46 -2.38
CA TRP A 225 1.29 17.77 -1.57
C TRP A 225 1.37 16.88 -0.33
N PRO A 226 2.46 16.14 -0.13
CA PRO A 226 2.70 15.46 1.13
C PRO A 226 2.72 16.47 2.29
N SER A 227 2.04 16.16 3.37
CA SER A 227 1.96 17.03 4.55
C SER A 227 3.18 16.92 5.46
N VAL A 228 3.87 15.78 5.44
CA VAL A 228 4.99 15.45 6.31
C VAL A 228 6.16 14.93 5.48
N SER A 229 7.38 15.39 5.79
CA SER A 229 8.62 14.83 5.22
C SER A 229 8.90 13.43 5.81
N ARG A 230 9.99 12.80 5.39
CA ARG A 230 10.36 11.47 5.87
C ARG A 230 10.45 11.43 7.40
N VAL A 231 9.77 10.47 7.98
CA VAL A 231 9.82 10.15 9.41
C VAL A 231 10.94 9.15 9.65
N ASP A 232 11.65 9.28 10.77
CA ASP A 232 12.59 8.27 11.24
C ASP A 232 11.82 7.18 12.00
N ASP A 233 11.34 6.19 11.25
CA ASP A 233 10.54 5.09 11.77
C ASP A 233 11.36 4.27 12.78
N ALA A 234 12.66 4.06 12.54
CA ALA A 234 13.53 3.30 13.41
C ALA A 234 13.75 3.99 14.76
N TYR A 235 13.83 5.32 14.76
CA TYR A 235 13.86 6.09 16.01
C TYR A 235 12.52 5.99 16.74
N GLY A 236 11.40 6.16 16.03
CA GLY A 236 10.05 6.08 16.60
C GLY A 236 9.78 4.73 17.25
N ASP A 237 10.13 3.64 16.61
CA ASP A 237 9.96 2.28 17.15
C ASP A 237 10.77 2.01 18.43
N ARG A 238 11.91 2.65 18.57
CA ARG A 238 12.75 2.54 19.77
C ARG A 238 12.38 3.50 20.89
N ASN A 239 11.59 4.54 20.58
CA ASN A 239 11.22 5.62 21.49
C ASN A 239 9.71 5.78 21.52
N LEU A 240 8.99 4.78 21.99
CA LEU A 240 7.53 4.71 22.01
C LEU A 240 6.86 5.75 22.92
N VAL A 241 7.61 6.34 23.83
CA VAL A 241 7.10 7.36 24.74
C VAL A 241 7.37 8.74 24.16
N CYS A 242 6.30 9.50 23.88
CA CYS A 242 6.42 10.90 23.47
C CYS A 242 7.01 11.74 24.62
N SER A 243 8.20 12.29 24.40
CA SER A 243 8.77 13.33 25.27
C SER A 243 8.38 14.69 24.73
N CYS A 244 7.12 15.12 24.95
CA CYS A 244 6.70 16.47 24.60
C CYS A 244 7.55 17.48 25.38
N LEU A 245 7.95 18.55 24.70
CA LEU A 245 8.58 19.67 25.37
C LEU A 245 7.60 20.24 26.40
N PRO A 246 8.08 20.80 27.53
CA PRO A 246 7.22 21.45 28.50
C PRO A 246 6.50 22.63 27.84
N ILE A 247 5.31 22.97 28.36
CA ILE A 247 4.43 23.98 27.75
C ILE A 247 5.11 25.33 27.59
N GLU A 248 6.05 25.65 28.46
CA GLU A 248 6.85 26.88 28.44
C GLU A 248 7.71 27.01 27.16
N ALA A 249 8.06 25.90 26.53
CA ALA A 249 8.80 25.90 25.26
C ALA A 249 7.97 26.38 24.06
N TYR A 250 6.65 26.49 24.21
CA TYR A 250 5.71 26.92 23.16
C TYR A 250 5.15 28.33 23.40
N THR A 251 5.62 29.05 24.43
CA THR A 251 5.12 30.37 24.82
C THR A 251 5.99 31.52 24.33
N SER A 252 6.82 31.33 23.32
CA SER A 252 7.63 32.38 22.68
C SER A 252 6.96 33.01 21.48
#